data_2682c1ff6ac399fa94ceb892a2989698
#
_entry.id   2682c1ff6ac399fa94ceb892a2989698
#
_cell.length_a   1.000
_cell.length_b   1.000
_cell.length_c   1.000
_cell.angle_alpha   90.00
_cell.angle_beta   90.00
_cell.angle_gamma   90.00
#
_symmetry.space_group_name_H-M   'P 1'
#
loop_
_entity.id
_entity.type
_entity.pdbx_description
1 polymer ?
#
loop_
_entity_poly.entity_id
_entity_poly.type
_entity_poly.pdbx_seq_one_letter_code
_entity_poly.pdbx_strand_id
1 'polypeptide(L)'
;MGNKVVAFIRSNEWFKSTMVEHGTHNGYVAVPSMNKYHGMSYLDINDIDVHGGITFSEPAISGEESIGSKRKINPRYVGKRHPILDNAEFITDNTEIGNDWWIFGFDTFHYGDDKYNWDKQAVIQETMNLMEQIEK
;
A
#
# COMPACT_ATOMS: atom_id res chain seq x y z
N MET A 1 7.00 19.07 9.00
CA MET A 1 7.15 19.36 7.59
C MET A 1 7.59 18.18 6.78
N GLY A 2 8.65 17.52 7.11
CA GLY A 2 9.20 16.46 6.29
C GLY A 2 8.51 15.12 6.33
N ASN A 3 7.53 14.90 7.18
CA ASN A 3 6.89 13.59 7.34
C ASN A 3 5.48 13.50 6.76
N LYS A 4 5.11 14.47 5.92
CA LYS A 4 3.80 14.41 5.29
C LYS A 4 3.72 13.18 4.39
N VAL A 5 2.69 12.37 4.60
CA VAL A 5 2.48 11.13 3.85
C VAL A 5 1.12 11.20 3.15
N VAL A 6 0.94 10.33 2.16
CA VAL A 6 -0.29 10.28 1.37
C VAL A 6 -0.90 8.90 1.51
N ALA A 7 -2.17 8.84 1.90
CA ALA A 7 -2.91 7.60 2.05
C ALA A 7 -3.94 7.45 0.93
N PHE A 8 -4.07 6.25 0.42
CA PHE A 8 -5.03 5.95 -0.64
C PHE A 8 -5.50 4.49 -0.55
N ILE A 9 -6.60 4.21 -1.22
CA ILE A 9 -7.14 2.86 -1.32
C ILE A 9 -7.33 2.50 -2.78
N ARG A 10 -7.41 1.20 -3.05
CA ARG A 10 -7.71 0.70 -4.40
C ARG A 10 -8.75 -0.40 -4.33
N SER A 11 -9.70 -0.36 -5.26
CA SER A 11 -10.76 -1.35 -5.37
C SER A 11 -10.21 -2.72 -5.76
N ASN A 12 -10.78 -3.77 -5.18
CA ASN A 12 -10.46 -5.16 -5.51
C ASN A 12 -11.41 -5.73 -6.58
N GLU A 13 -12.19 -4.89 -7.25
CA GLU A 13 -13.14 -5.33 -8.28
C GLU A 13 -12.46 -6.02 -9.47
N TRP A 14 -11.18 -5.76 -9.68
CA TRP A 14 -10.40 -6.44 -10.71
C TRP A 14 -10.27 -7.94 -10.48
N PHE A 15 -10.42 -8.38 -9.24
CA PHE A 15 -10.28 -9.79 -8.85
C PHE A 15 -11.62 -10.50 -9.02
N LYS A 16 -11.69 -11.45 -9.93
CA LYS A 16 -12.95 -12.08 -10.35
C LYS A 16 -13.14 -13.49 -9.84
N SER A 17 -12.33 -13.97 -8.90
CA SER A 17 -12.51 -15.32 -8.38
C SER A 17 -13.70 -15.38 -7.41
N THR A 18 -14.55 -16.40 -7.59
CA THR A 18 -15.63 -16.69 -6.65
C THR A 18 -15.20 -17.63 -5.54
N MET A 19 -13.97 -18.14 -5.60
CA MET A 19 -13.46 -19.13 -4.65
C MET A 19 -12.72 -18.52 -3.47
N VAL A 20 -12.37 -17.24 -3.56
CA VAL A 20 -11.67 -16.53 -2.50
C VAL A 20 -12.48 -15.31 -2.11
N GLU A 21 -12.93 -15.27 -0.86
CA GLU A 21 -13.55 -14.07 -0.33
C GLU A 21 -12.48 -13.06 0.05
N HIS A 22 -12.79 -11.78 -0.12
CA HIS A 22 -11.88 -10.70 0.16
C HIS A 22 -12.65 -9.42 0.46
N GLY A 23 -11.95 -8.43 1.03
CA GLY A 23 -12.53 -7.11 1.25
C GLY A 23 -12.73 -6.34 -0.05
N THR A 24 -13.40 -5.21 0.05
CA THR A 24 -13.73 -4.39 -1.13
C THR A 24 -12.52 -3.65 -1.70
N HIS A 25 -11.55 -3.33 -0.85
CA HIS A 25 -10.38 -2.52 -1.19
C HIS A 25 -9.15 -3.00 -0.45
N ASN A 26 -7.98 -2.58 -0.92
CA ASN A 26 -6.73 -2.64 -0.18
C ASN A 26 -6.28 -1.22 0.14
N GLY A 27 -5.44 -1.06 1.17
CA GLY A 27 -4.99 0.24 1.64
C GLY A 27 -3.50 0.46 1.48
N TYR A 28 -3.11 1.70 1.22
CA TYR A 28 -1.73 2.07 0.92
C TYR A 28 -1.37 3.41 1.53
N VAL A 29 -0.09 3.56 1.88
CA VAL A 29 0.49 4.83 2.34
C VAL A 29 1.81 5.06 1.62
N ALA A 30 1.93 6.22 0.97
CA ALA A 30 3.15 6.63 0.28
C ALA A 30 3.92 7.62 1.15
N VAL A 31 5.23 7.46 1.21
CA VAL A 31 6.11 8.26 2.07
C VAL A 31 7.24 8.89 1.27
N PRO A 32 7.61 10.15 1.61
CA PRO A 32 8.76 10.80 1.00
C PRO A 32 10.08 10.20 1.49
N SER A 33 11.17 10.55 0.81
CA SER A 33 12.49 9.96 1.06
C SER A 33 13.00 10.17 2.49
N MET A 34 12.54 11.22 3.16
CA MET A 34 12.99 11.50 4.54
C MET A 34 12.26 10.70 5.61
N ASN A 35 11.22 9.96 5.26
CA ASN A 35 10.51 9.12 6.23
C ASN A 35 11.41 7.95 6.63
N LYS A 36 11.41 7.60 7.92
CA LYS A 36 12.33 6.57 8.45
C LYS A 36 12.09 5.17 7.86
N TYR A 37 10.90 4.91 7.34
CA TYR A 37 10.59 3.60 6.73
C TYR A 37 10.88 3.56 5.24
N HIS A 38 11.21 4.68 4.63
CA HIS A 38 11.47 4.75 3.19
C HIS A 38 12.53 3.75 2.77
N GLY A 39 12.23 2.95 1.78
CA GLY A 39 13.15 1.96 1.24
C GLY A 39 13.18 0.62 1.97
N MET A 40 12.44 0.48 3.08
CA MET A 40 12.43 -0.77 3.83
C MET A 40 11.53 -1.81 3.19
N SER A 41 11.97 -3.07 3.23
CA SER A 41 11.09 -4.20 2.92
C SER A 41 10.08 -4.40 4.04
N TYR A 42 8.87 -4.83 3.69
CA TYR A 42 7.86 -5.15 4.70
C TYR A 42 8.34 -6.25 5.68
N LEU A 43 9.28 -7.08 5.25
CA LEU A 43 9.85 -8.13 6.11
C LEU A 43 10.73 -7.55 7.22
N ASP A 44 11.23 -6.34 7.05
CA ASP A 44 12.11 -5.69 8.03
C ASP A 44 11.35 -4.74 8.95
N ILE A 45 10.07 -4.53 8.71
CA ILE A 45 9.23 -3.65 9.53
C ILE A 45 8.46 -4.52 10.51
N ASN A 46 8.77 -4.39 11.80
CA ASN A 46 8.17 -5.20 12.86
C ASN A 46 7.52 -4.39 13.98
N ASP A 47 7.49 -3.06 13.84
CA ASP A 47 6.92 -2.16 14.84
C ASP A 47 5.63 -1.48 14.37
N ILE A 48 5.05 -1.96 13.27
CA ILE A 48 3.78 -1.46 12.74
C ILE A 48 2.75 -2.58 12.80
N ASP A 49 1.59 -2.28 13.37
CA ASP A 49 0.48 -3.21 13.53
C ASP A 49 -0.68 -2.80 12.63
N VAL A 50 -0.86 -3.54 11.56
CA VAL A 50 -1.95 -3.34 10.60
C VAL A 50 -2.53 -4.71 10.22
N HIS A 51 -3.78 -4.72 9.77
CA HIS A 51 -4.49 -5.95 9.41
C HIS A 51 -3.66 -6.84 8.49
N GLY A 52 -3.35 -8.04 8.95
CA GLY A 52 -2.54 -9.01 8.20
C GLY A 52 -1.07 -8.64 8.03
N GLY A 53 -0.63 -7.53 8.61
CA GLY A 53 0.72 -7.00 8.42
C GLY A 53 0.86 -6.23 7.11
N ILE A 54 1.99 -5.56 6.95
CA ILE A 54 2.32 -4.91 5.68
C ILE A 54 2.69 -6.01 4.68
N THR A 55 2.03 -6.02 3.53
CA THR A 55 2.27 -7.02 2.49
C THR A 55 2.79 -6.44 1.18
N PHE A 56 2.95 -5.12 1.13
CA PHE A 56 3.42 -4.40 -0.04
C PHE A 56 4.41 -3.32 0.38
N SER A 57 5.59 -3.30 -0.24
CA SER A 57 6.57 -2.22 -0.03
C SER A 57 7.41 -2.05 -1.29
N GLU A 58 7.13 -0.99 -2.05
CA GLU A 58 7.77 -0.77 -3.34
C GLU A 58 7.91 0.71 -3.65
N PRO A 59 8.89 1.07 -4.49
CA PRO A 59 9.05 2.46 -4.89
C PRO A 59 7.94 2.93 -5.81
N ALA A 60 7.64 4.24 -5.74
CA ALA A 60 6.63 4.85 -6.59
C ALA A 60 6.99 4.82 -8.07
N ILE A 61 8.29 4.80 -8.37
CA ILE A 61 8.78 4.73 -9.75
C ILE A 61 10.10 3.96 -9.80
N SER A 62 10.09 2.80 -10.40
CA SER A 62 11.33 2.08 -10.73
C SER A 62 11.09 0.78 -11.47
N GLY A 63 9.88 0.25 -11.41
CA GLY A 63 9.57 -1.06 -11.98
C GLY A 63 10.02 -2.24 -11.14
N GLU A 64 10.44 -2.01 -9.88
CA GLU A 64 10.78 -3.12 -8.99
C GLU A 64 9.51 -3.79 -8.46
N GLU A 65 9.56 -5.09 -8.34
CA GLU A 65 8.50 -5.90 -7.75
C GLU A 65 9.04 -6.68 -6.56
N SER A 66 8.23 -6.77 -5.51
CA SER A 66 8.54 -7.59 -4.35
C SER A 66 7.89 -8.96 -4.49
N ILE A 67 8.71 -10.01 -4.44
CA ILE A 67 8.21 -11.38 -4.39
C ILE A 67 8.81 -12.01 -3.13
N GLY A 68 8.02 -12.03 -2.06
CA GLY A 68 8.51 -12.45 -0.76
C GLY A 68 9.63 -11.53 -0.29
N SER A 69 10.80 -12.11 0.01
CA SER A 69 11.98 -11.33 0.43
C SER A 69 12.82 -10.84 -0.74
N LYS A 70 12.46 -11.19 -1.96
CA LYS A 70 13.24 -10.83 -3.15
C LYS A 70 12.58 -9.72 -3.92
N ARG A 71 13.40 -8.84 -4.45
CA ARG A 71 12.97 -7.78 -5.34
C ARG A 71 13.42 -8.14 -6.76
N LYS A 72 12.50 -8.04 -7.68
CA LYS A 72 12.79 -8.23 -9.10
C LYS A 72 12.50 -6.94 -9.84
N ILE A 73 13.28 -6.70 -10.88
CA ILE A 73 13.00 -5.60 -11.79
C ILE A 73 12.15 -6.13 -12.92
N ASN A 74 10.99 -5.51 -13.13
CA ASN A 74 10.15 -5.77 -14.28
C ASN A 74 10.52 -4.75 -15.35
N PRO A 75 11.19 -5.15 -16.45
CA PRO A 75 11.63 -4.19 -17.46
C PRO A 75 10.52 -3.34 -18.05
N ARG A 76 9.29 -3.84 -18.01
CA ARG A 76 8.12 -3.11 -18.53
C ARG A 76 7.88 -1.81 -17.78
N TYR A 77 8.23 -1.76 -16.50
CA TYR A 77 7.93 -0.62 -15.63
C TYR A 77 9.13 0.23 -15.27
N VAL A 78 10.33 -0.14 -15.72
CA VAL A 78 11.54 0.64 -15.40
C VAL A 78 11.36 2.09 -15.82
N GLY A 79 11.58 3.01 -14.87
CA GLY A 79 11.42 4.43 -15.09
C GLY A 79 9.99 4.95 -15.16
N LYS A 80 9.00 4.06 -14.97
CA LYS A 80 7.58 4.44 -15.00
C LYS A 80 7.01 4.45 -13.58
N ARG A 81 5.91 5.17 -13.40
CA ARG A 81 5.20 5.16 -12.13
C ARG A 81 4.62 3.77 -11.89
N HIS A 82 4.66 3.34 -10.64
CA HIS A 82 4.13 2.04 -10.25
C HIS A 82 2.65 1.95 -10.58
N PRO A 83 2.17 0.84 -11.20
CA PRO A 83 0.75 0.71 -11.56
C PRO A 83 -0.20 0.73 -10.37
N ILE A 84 0.31 0.51 -9.14
CA ILE A 84 -0.53 0.60 -7.94
C ILE A 84 -1.13 2.00 -7.77
N LEU A 85 -0.52 3.01 -8.39
CA LEU A 85 -1.02 4.39 -8.33
C LEU A 85 -2.16 4.64 -9.32
N ASP A 86 -2.35 3.73 -10.28
CA ASP A 86 -3.45 3.84 -11.23
C ASP A 86 -4.77 3.54 -10.51
N ASN A 87 -5.78 4.37 -10.74
CA ASN A 87 -7.09 4.24 -10.11
C ASN A 87 -7.06 4.33 -8.58
N ALA A 88 -6.03 4.96 -8.03
CA ALA A 88 -5.97 5.21 -6.59
C ALA A 88 -7.07 6.18 -6.18
N GLU A 89 -7.74 5.86 -5.08
CA GLU A 89 -8.70 6.77 -4.45
C GLU A 89 -8.04 7.34 -3.21
N PHE A 90 -7.73 8.65 -3.25
CA PHE A 90 -6.98 9.29 -2.17
C PHE A 90 -7.87 9.58 -0.97
N ILE A 91 -7.35 9.25 0.22
CA ILE A 91 -8.02 9.52 1.50
C ILE A 91 -7.57 10.88 2.03
N THR A 92 -6.29 11.22 1.84
CA THR A 92 -5.70 12.47 2.30
C THR A 92 -5.72 13.53 1.22
N ASP A 93 -5.33 14.74 1.59
CA ASP A 93 -5.26 15.86 0.64
C ASP A 93 -4.36 15.53 -0.55
N ASN A 94 -4.63 16.21 -1.66
CA ASN A 94 -3.97 16.08 -2.95
C ASN A 94 -2.49 16.43 -2.95
N THR A 95 -1.71 15.86 -2.06
CA THR A 95 -0.27 15.98 -2.15
C THR A 95 0.20 15.03 -3.24
N GLU A 96 0.90 15.56 -4.20
CA GLU A 96 1.44 14.77 -5.29
C GLU A 96 2.52 13.82 -4.75
N ILE A 97 2.40 12.54 -5.12
CA ILE A 97 3.41 11.53 -4.77
C ILE A 97 4.60 11.72 -5.68
N GLY A 98 5.76 12.02 -5.08
CA GLY A 98 6.99 12.22 -5.84
C GLY A 98 7.55 10.92 -6.38
N ASN A 99 8.42 11.03 -7.39
CA ASN A 99 9.03 9.87 -8.04
C ASN A 99 9.97 9.10 -7.10
N ASP A 100 10.51 9.76 -6.09
CA ASP A 100 11.41 9.15 -5.11
C ASP A 100 10.70 8.62 -3.87
N TRP A 101 9.37 8.63 -3.87
CA TRP A 101 8.58 8.16 -2.75
C TRP A 101 8.52 6.63 -2.72
N TRP A 102 8.18 6.10 -1.55
CA TRP A 102 8.05 4.66 -1.30
C TRP A 102 6.62 4.37 -0.84
N ILE A 103 6.06 3.23 -1.26
CA ILE A 103 4.66 2.89 -1.00
C ILE A 103 4.59 1.63 -0.16
N PHE A 104 3.86 1.71 0.94
CA PHE A 104 3.52 0.55 1.77
C PHE A 104 2.04 0.24 1.63
N GLY A 105 1.69 -1.03 1.81
CA GLY A 105 0.28 -1.41 1.74
C GLY A 105 -0.03 -2.69 2.49
N PHE A 106 -1.31 -2.87 2.74
CA PHE A 106 -1.86 -4.11 3.27
C PHE A 106 -3.03 -4.53 2.40
N ASP A 107 -3.34 -5.82 2.41
CA ASP A 107 -4.45 -6.35 1.63
C ASP A 107 -5.56 -6.91 2.52
N THR A 108 -6.71 -7.17 1.92
CA THR A 108 -7.88 -7.74 2.58
C THR A 108 -8.24 -9.10 1.95
N PHE A 109 -7.20 -9.91 1.70
CA PHE A 109 -7.34 -11.25 1.11
C PHE A 109 -6.96 -12.35 2.10
N HIS A 110 -7.03 -12.08 3.41
CA HIS A 110 -6.70 -13.06 4.44
C HIS A 110 -7.91 -13.93 4.76
N TYR A 111 -7.66 -15.10 5.32
CA TYR A 111 -8.73 -15.98 5.75
C TYR A 111 -9.69 -15.24 6.68
N GLY A 112 -10.96 -15.30 6.37
CA GLY A 112 -11.99 -14.59 7.13
C GLY A 112 -12.32 -13.20 6.62
N ASP A 113 -11.53 -12.67 5.68
CA ASP A 113 -11.84 -11.37 5.10
C ASP A 113 -12.98 -11.49 4.09
N ASP A 114 -13.93 -10.59 4.18
CA ASP A 114 -15.01 -10.51 3.21
C ASP A 114 -15.48 -9.05 3.05
N LYS A 115 -16.40 -8.82 2.12
CA LYS A 115 -16.88 -7.47 1.82
C LYS A 115 -17.78 -6.87 2.89
N TYR A 116 -18.16 -7.65 3.90
CA TYR A 116 -18.97 -7.16 5.00
C TYR A 116 -18.13 -6.67 6.16
N ASN A 117 -17.12 -7.46 6.57
CA ASN A 117 -16.23 -7.03 7.65
C ASN A 117 -15.08 -6.14 7.16
N TRP A 118 -14.75 -6.21 5.88
CA TRP A 118 -13.76 -5.34 5.24
C TRP A 118 -14.38 -4.57 4.07
N ASP A 119 -15.41 -3.79 4.39
CA ASP A 119 -16.01 -2.86 3.45
C ASP A 119 -15.10 -1.63 3.28
N LYS A 120 -15.51 -0.73 2.39
CA LYS A 120 -14.70 0.46 2.08
C LYS A 120 -14.36 1.28 3.32
N GLN A 121 -15.34 1.48 4.22
CA GLN A 121 -15.13 2.28 5.42
C GLN A 121 -14.12 1.62 6.36
N ALA A 122 -14.20 0.31 6.54
CA ALA A 122 -13.24 -0.43 7.36
C ALA A 122 -11.83 -0.33 6.80
N VAL A 123 -11.68 -0.41 5.48
CA VAL A 123 -10.38 -0.27 4.82
C VAL A 123 -9.82 1.14 5.00
N ILE A 124 -10.66 2.17 4.86
CA ILE A 124 -10.24 3.56 5.09
C ILE A 124 -9.73 3.72 6.52
N GLN A 125 -10.45 3.22 7.51
CA GLN A 125 -10.04 3.33 8.91
C GLN A 125 -8.70 2.65 9.16
N GLU A 126 -8.50 1.46 8.61
CA GLU A 126 -7.25 0.74 8.80
C GLU A 126 -6.09 1.39 8.04
N THR A 127 -6.36 1.97 6.88
CA THR A 127 -5.34 2.72 6.13
C THR A 127 -4.90 3.95 6.93
N MET A 128 -5.82 4.62 7.59
CA MET A 128 -5.48 5.75 8.46
C MET A 128 -4.69 5.31 9.69
N ASN A 129 -4.99 4.13 10.25
CA ASN A 129 -4.19 3.56 11.32
C ASN A 129 -2.75 3.30 10.86
N LEU A 130 -2.57 2.76 9.66
CA LEU A 130 -1.25 2.57 9.07
C LEU A 130 -0.53 3.91 8.90
N MET A 131 -1.23 4.90 8.38
CA MET A 131 -0.68 6.24 8.16
C MET A 131 -0.18 6.85 9.46
N GLU A 132 -0.97 6.79 10.53
CA GLU A 132 -0.61 7.35 11.81
C GLU A 132 0.66 6.74 12.38
N GLN A 133 0.81 5.42 12.22
CA GLN A 133 1.99 4.72 12.70
C GLN A 133 3.24 5.10 11.89
N ILE A 134 3.08 5.27 10.58
CA ILE A 134 4.18 5.61 9.68
C ILE A 134 4.65 7.06 9.87
N GLU A 135 3.74 7.96 10.22
CA GLU A 135 4.05 9.38 10.44
C GLU A 135 4.86 9.64 11.71
N LYS A 136 4.82 8.73 12.67
CA LYS A 136 5.50 8.94 13.96
C LYS A 136 7.02 8.93 13.86
#